data_d06374eb21c9aba6da635a8f445d7d44
#
_entry.id   d06374eb21c9aba6da635a8f445d7d44
#
_cell.length_a   1.000
_cell.length_b   1.000
_cell.length_c   1.000
_cell.angle_alpha   90.00
_cell.angle_beta   90.00
_cell.angle_gamma   90.00
#
_symmetry.space_group_name_H-M   'P 1'
#
loop_
_entity.id
_entity.type
_entity.pdbx_description
1 polymer ?
#
loop_
_entity_poly.entity_id
_entity_poly.type
_entity_poly.pdbx_seq_one_letter_code
_entity_poly.pdbx_strand_id
1 'polypeptide(L)'
;MKLTSAVLLGLASLSSVAAVASPASPLLVIHGGAGVERQDLNPEELRAARAALEAALRKGHEALAAGKPAMDAVAAAITVLENDPTFNAGRGAVFTHDGKNELDASLMDGATLRAGAVAGVHTIKNPILLARAVMEHSPHVMMIGQGAEMFA
;
A
#
# COMPACT_ATOMS: atom_id res chain seq x y z
N MET A 1 -53.00 63.85 -11.85
CA MET A 1 -53.02 62.47 -12.23
C MET A 1 -51.54 62.00 -12.32
N LYS A 2 -51.03 61.38 -11.28
CA LYS A 2 -49.61 60.92 -11.21
C LYS A 2 -49.59 59.40 -11.35
N LEU A 3 -49.04 58.92 -12.45
CA LEU A 3 -48.78 57.48 -12.62
C LEU A 3 -47.46 57.11 -11.91
N THR A 4 -47.54 56.24 -10.96
CA THR A 4 -46.39 55.59 -10.31
C THR A 4 -46.11 54.26 -11.00
N SER A 5 -44.95 54.16 -11.72
CA SER A 5 -44.47 52.93 -12.31
C SER A 5 -43.79 52.12 -11.22
N ALA A 6 -44.31 50.94 -10.97
CA ALA A 6 -43.67 49.93 -10.11
C ALA A 6 -42.71 49.04 -10.96
N VAL A 7 -41.43 49.09 -10.63
CA VAL A 7 -40.42 48.20 -11.23
C VAL A 7 -40.35 46.93 -10.39
N LEU A 8 -40.75 45.78 -10.95
CA LEU A 8 -40.54 44.45 -10.34
C LEU A 8 -39.12 43.97 -10.65
N LEU A 9 -38.25 43.93 -9.65
CA LEU A 9 -36.97 43.25 -9.73
C LEU A 9 -37.20 41.78 -9.50
N GLY A 10 -37.10 40.96 -10.55
CA GLY A 10 -37.09 39.49 -10.43
C GLY A 10 -35.72 39.02 -9.98
N LEU A 11 -35.59 38.46 -8.78
CA LEU A 11 -34.41 37.73 -8.35
C LEU A 11 -34.41 36.35 -9.02
N ALA A 12 -33.53 36.17 -10.00
CA ALA A 12 -33.23 34.86 -10.54
C ALA A 12 -32.22 34.14 -9.59
N SER A 13 -32.71 33.18 -8.83
CA SER A 13 -31.85 32.31 -8.02
C SER A 13 -31.11 31.32 -8.93
N LEU A 14 -29.82 31.54 -9.16
CA LEU A 14 -28.92 30.54 -9.76
C LEU A 14 -28.66 29.41 -8.73
N SER A 15 -29.39 28.32 -8.88
CA SER A 15 -29.07 27.08 -8.18
C SER A 15 -27.82 26.48 -8.82
N SER A 16 -26.66 26.64 -8.18
CA SER A 16 -25.44 25.94 -8.57
C SER A 16 -25.60 24.45 -8.25
N VAL A 17 -25.81 23.62 -9.27
CA VAL A 17 -25.71 22.17 -9.14
C VAL A 17 -24.23 21.85 -8.99
N ALA A 18 -23.78 21.61 -7.76
CA ALA A 18 -22.48 21.05 -7.52
C ALA A 18 -22.39 19.68 -8.21
N ALA A 19 -21.56 19.55 -9.23
CA ALA A 19 -21.26 18.27 -9.85
C ALA A 19 -20.60 17.40 -8.78
N VAL A 20 -21.31 16.39 -8.26
CA VAL A 20 -20.74 15.37 -7.41
C VAL A 20 -19.82 14.53 -8.31
N ALA A 21 -18.52 14.77 -8.19
CA ALA A 21 -17.54 13.91 -8.85
C ALA A 21 -17.76 12.46 -8.37
N SER A 22 -17.99 11.55 -9.31
CA SER A 22 -18.05 10.13 -8.98
C SER A 22 -16.76 9.75 -8.25
N PRO A 23 -16.84 9.02 -7.13
CA PRO A 23 -15.64 8.58 -6.45
C PRO A 23 -14.77 7.81 -7.44
N ALA A 24 -13.51 8.23 -7.59
CA ALA A 24 -12.57 7.52 -8.45
C ALA A 24 -12.47 6.08 -7.99
N SER A 25 -12.61 5.13 -8.92
CA SER A 25 -12.41 3.71 -8.60
C SER A 25 -10.98 3.50 -8.09
N PRO A 26 -10.80 2.82 -6.96
CA PRO A 26 -9.47 2.58 -6.43
C PRO A 26 -8.66 1.73 -7.41
N LEU A 27 -7.38 2.07 -7.59
CA LEU A 27 -6.43 1.33 -8.40
C LEU A 27 -5.34 0.76 -7.49
N LEU A 28 -5.06 -0.53 -7.63
CA LEU A 28 -3.95 -1.20 -6.96
C LEU A 28 -2.96 -1.71 -8.01
N VAL A 29 -1.72 -1.33 -7.89
CA VAL A 29 -0.60 -1.83 -8.69
C VAL A 29 0.41 -2.47 -7.76
N ILE A 30 0.90 -3.65 -8.12
CA ILE A 30 1.95 -4.34 -7.37
C ILE A 30 3.11 -4.68 -8.29
N HIS A 31 4.28 -4.84 -7.70
CA HIS A 31 5.48 -5.35 -8.35
C HIS A 31 6.06 -6.48 -7.50
N GLY A 32 6.50 -7.54 -8.15
CA GLY A 32 7.26 -8.62 -7.53
C GLY A 32 8.25 -9.17 -8.55
N GLY A 33 9.46 -9.53 -8.11
CA GLY A 33 10.46 -10.08 -8.99
C GLY A 33 11.78 -9.30 -9.07
N ALA A 34 12.15 -8.56 -8.02
CA ALA A 34 13.46 -7.96 -7.92
C ALA A 34 14.56 -9.06 -7.97
N GLY A 35 15.52 -8.91 -8.87
CA GLY A 35 16.63 -9.83 -9.03
C GLY A 35 16.36 -11.06 -9.92
N VAL A 36 15.17 -11.17 -10.51
CA VAL A 36 14.82 -12.25 -11.45
C VAL A 36 14.19 -11.66 -12.70
N GLU A 37 14.72 -12.00 -13.87
CA GLU A 37 14.10 -11.64 -15.14
C GLU A 37 13.15 -12.75 -15.60
N ARG A 38 12.10 -12.37 -16.33
CA ARG A 38 11.08 -13.33 -16.81
C ARG A 38 11.67 -14.48 -17.61
N GLN A 39 12.74 -14.21 -18.38
CA GLN A 39 13.44 -15.19 -19.21
C GLN A 39 14.22 -16.22 -18.42
N ASP A 40 14.54 -15.93 -17.14
CA ASP A 40 15.31 -16.81 -16.27
C ASP A 40 14.40 -17.82 -15.53
N LEU A 41 13.08 -17.61 -15.60
CA LEU A 41 12.10 -18.50 -14.98
C LEU A 41 11.69 -19.63 -15.92
N ASN A 42 11.73 -20.85 -15.43
CA ASN A 42 11.09 -21.96 -16.11
C ASN A 42 9.54 -21.82 -16.10
N PRO A 43 8.79 -22.58 -16.92
CA PRO A 43 7.34 -22.45 -17.03
C PRO A 43 6.58 -22.70 -15.71
N GLU A 44 7.11 -23.50 -14.79
CA GLU A 44 6.51 -23.79 -13.49
C GLU A 44 6.71 -22.62 -12.53
N GLU A 45 7.92 -22.11 -12.42
CA GLU A 45 8.27 -20.92 -11.65
C GLU A 45 7.48 -19.70 -12.12
N LEU A 46 7.34 -19.51 -13.43
CA LEU A 46 6.54 -18.43 -13.98
C LEU A 46 5.05 -18.55 -13.62
N ARG A 47 4.50 -19.78 -13.62
CA ARG A 47 3.12 -20.01 -13.18
C ARG A 47 2.95 -19.72 -11.69
N ALA A 48 3.89 -20.19 -10.85
CA ALA A 48 3.88 -19.94 -9.42
C ALA A 48 3.94 -18.44 -9.10
N ALA A 49 4.87 -17.72 -9.72
CA ALA A 49 5.01 -16.27 -9.54
C ALA A 49 3.73 -15.51 -9.94
N ARG A 50 3.11 -15.87 -11.06
CA ARG A 50 1.84 -15.26 -11.50
C ARG A 50 0.70 -15.55 -10.55
N ALA A 51 0.57 -16.79 -10.07
CA ALA A 51 -0.47 -17.16 -9.11
C ALA A 51 -0.32 -16.41 -7.79
N ALA A 52 0.90 -16.24 -7.29
CA ALA A 52 1.17 -15.49 -6.07
C ALA A 52 0.92 -13.98 -6.24
N LEU A 53 1.30 -13.38 -7.38
CA LEU A 53 0.96 -11.99 -7.71
C LEU A 53 -0.56 -11.80 -7.80
N GLU A 54 -1.28 -12.72 -8.43
CA GLU A 54 -2.75 -12.66 -8.49
C GLU A 54 -3.37 -12.76 -7.10
N ALA A 55 -2.86 -13.64 -6.24
CA ALA A 55 -3.34 -13.75 -4.86
C ALA A 55 -3.09 -12.47 -4.06
N ALA A 56 -1.92 -11.83 -4.22
CA ALA A 56 -1.59 -10.56 -3.58
C ALA A 56 -2.51 -9.42 -4.07
N LEU A 57 -2.73 -9.30 -5.39
CA LEU A 57 -3.65 -8.33 -5.95
C LEU A 57 -5.08 -8.54 -5.44
N ARG A 58 -5.56 -9.77 -5.43
CA ARG A 58 -6.89 -10.13 -4.91
C ARG A 58 -7.03 -9.71 -3.46
N LYS A 59 -6.01 -10.00 -2.63
CA LYS A 59 -6.04 -9.66 -1.21
C LYS A 59 -6.07 -8.16 -0.94
N GLY A 60 -5.27 -7.40 -1.65
CA GLY A 60 -5.31 -5.94 -1.59
C GLY A 60 -6.62 -5.35 -2.12
N HIS A 61 -7.14 -5.88 -3.24
CA HIS A 61 -8.42 -5.46 -3.80
C HIS A 61 -9.61 -5.74 -2.86
N GLU A 62 -9.62 -6.88 -2.17
CA GLU A 62 -10.64 -7.20 -1.15
C GLU A 62 -10.70 -6.12 -0.06
N ALA A 63 -9.54 -5.62 0.39
CA ALA A 63 -9.48 -4.54 1.37
C ALA A 63 -10.09 -3.24 0.81
N LEU A 64 -9.75 -2.87 -0.43
CA LEU A 64 -10.31 -1.68 -1.09
C LEU A 64 -11.82 -1.81 -1.32
N ALA A 65 -12.28 -2.97 -1.79
CA ALA A 65 -13.70 -3.25 -2.00
C ALA A 65 -14.51 -3.20 -0.70
N ALA A 66 -13.88 -3.54 0.43
CA ALA A 66 -14.46 -3.41 1.76
C ALA A 66 -14.40 -1.97 2.33
N GLY A 67 -13.97 -0.99 1.54
CA GLY A 67 -13.85 0.41 1.95
C GLY A 67 -12.70 0.70 2.92
N LYS A 68 -11.73 -0.21 3.04
CA LYS A 68 -10.57 0.00 3.90
C LYS A 68 -9.60 1.02 3.30
N PRO A 69 -8.80 1.71 4.13
CA PRO A 69 -7.75 2.60 3.67
C PRO A 69 -6.74 1.94 2.71
N ALA A 70 -6.12 2.72 1.83
CA ALA A 70 -5.09 2.25 0.90
C ALA A 70 -3.93 1.52 1.62
N MET A 71 -3.56 1.99 2.81
CA MET A 71 -2.54 1.37 3.65
C MET A 71 -2.86 -0.09 4.03
N ASP A 72 -4.13 -0.39 4.31
CA ASP A 72 -4.56 -1.76 4.60
C ASP A 72 -4.46 -2.65 3.36
N ALA A 73 -4.80 -2.13 2.20
CA ALA A 73 -4.70 -2.85 0.93
C ALA A 73 -3.24 -3.16 0.56
N VAL A 74 -2.36 -2.16 0.71
CA VAL A 74 -0.92 -2.31 0.46
C VAL A 74 -0.31 -3.33 1.42
N ALA A 75 -0.55 -3.18 2.73
CA ALA A 75 -0.03 -4.11 3.72
C ALA A 75 -0.55 -5.54 3.51
N ALA A 76 -1.83 -5.70 3.16
CA ALA A 76 -2.42 -7.00 2.87
C ALA A 76 -1.78 -7.67 1.64
N ALA A 77 -1.56 -6.92 0.56
CA ALA A 77 -0.93 -7.44 -0.65
C ALA A 77 0.53 -7.83 -0.39
N ILE A 78 1.32 -6.97 0.27
CA ILE A 78 2.73 -7.23 0.59
C ILE A 78 2.86 -8.44 1.52
N THR A 79 2.00 -8.58 2.52
CA THR A 79 2.01 -9.74 3.42
C THR A 79 1.84 -11.07 2.67
N VAL A 80 1.07 -11.10 1.57
CA VAL A 80 0.98 -12.30 0.72
C VAL A 80 2.32 -12.59 0.06
N LEU A 81 2.99 -11.57 -0.49
CA LEU A 81 4.30 -11.73 -1.14
C LEU A 81 5.40 -12.14 -0.13
N GLU A 82 5.40 -11.55 1.07
CA GLU A 82 6.34 -11.90 2.14
C GLU A 82 6.16 -13.34 2.66
N ASN A 83 4.95 -13.89 2.57
CA ASN A 83 4.65 -15.26 2.98
C ASN A 83 4.91 -16.30 1.88
N ASP A 84 5.15 -15.86 0.65
CA ASP A 84 5.39 -16.73 -0.51
C ASP A 84 6.90 -16.87 -0.78
N PRO A 85 7.45 -18.10 -0.85
CA PRO A 85 8.87 -18.31 -1.07
C PRO A 85 9.35 -17.95 -2.48
N THR A 86 8.44 -17.63 -3.40
CA THR A 86 8.77 -17.29 -4.79
C THR A 86 9.44 -15.91 -4.91
N PHE A 87 9.21 -15.01 -3.94
CA PHE A 87 9.72 -13.65 -3.98
C PHE A 87 10.90 -13.43 -3.03
N ASN A 88 11.81 -12.55 -3.43
CA ASN A 88 12.88 -12.07 -2.54
C ASN A 88 12.29 -11.10 -1.49
N ALA A 89 11.48 -11.64 -0.59
CA ALA A 89 10.83 -10.90 0.49
C ALA A 89 10.42 -11.90 1.59
N GLY A 90 10.54 -11.51 2.85
CA GLY A 90 10.09 -12.33 3.97
C GLY A 90 10.60 -13.77 3.90
N ARG A 91 9.68 -14.73 3.71
CA ARG A 91 9.99 -16.17 3.67
C ARG A 91 10.94 -16.58 2.53
N GLY A 92 10.88 -15.88 1.40
CA GLY A 92 11.71 -16.14 0.22
C GLY A 92 12.96 -15.28 0.13
N ALA A 93 13.29 -14.52 1.18
CA ALA A 93 14.44 -13.62 1.16
C ALA A 93 15.74 -14.38 0.90
N VAL A 94 16.58 -13.81 0.06
CA VAL A 94 17.91 -14.32 -0.24
C VAL A 94 18.83 -14.27 0.98
N PHE A 95 19.87 -15.09 0.95
CA PHE A 95 20.88 -15.08 2.01
C PHE A 95 21.86 -13.91 1.82
N THR A 96 22.25 -13.33 2.94
CA THR A 96 23.41 -12.43 3.02
C THR A 96 24.71 -13.18 2.77
N HIS A 97 25.84 -12.46 2.67
CA HIS A 97 27.17 -13.06 2.58
C HIS A 97 27.45 -14.08 3.73
N ASP A 98 26.92 -13.81 4.91
CA ASP A 98 27.12 -14.65 6.11
C ASP A 98 26.09 -15.80 6.23
N GLY A 99 25.29 -16.02 5.20
CA GLY A 99 24.30 -17.11 5.16
C GLY A 99 23.08 -16.88 6.06
N LYS A 100 22.75 -15.63 6.35
CA LYS A 100 21.55 -15.23 7.13
C LYS A 100 20.56 -14.54 6.24
N ASN A 101 19.31 -14.47 6.67
CA ASN A 101 18.32 -13.59 6.03
C ASN A 101 18.26 -12.26 6.79
N GLU A 102 18.26 -11.18 6.08
CA GLU A 102 18.00 -9.82 6.57
C GLU A 102 16.84 -9.25 5.76
N LEU A 103 15.86 -8.69 6.45
CA LEU A 103 14.63 -8.21 5.84
C LEU A 103 14.51 -6.71 6.02
N ASP A 104 14.04 -6.06 4.96
CA ASP A 104 13.75 -4.64 4.93
C ASP A 104 12.30 -4.43 4.47
N ALA A 105 11.67 -3.37 4.95
CA ALA A 105 10.37 -2.94 4.45
C ALA A 105 10.18 -1.45 4.68
N SER A 106 9.38 -0.84 3.81
CA SER A 106 8.94 0.54 4.00
C SER A 106 7.55 0.74 3.42
N LEU A 107 6.84 1.72 3.97
CA LEU A 107 5.56 2.16 3.44
C LEU A 107 5.34 3.65 3.74
N MET A 108 4.43 4.25 2.98
CA MET A 108 4.06 5.66 3.15
C MET A 108 2.56 5.82 2.92
N ASP A 109 1.92 6.59 3.78
CA ASP A 109 0.56 7.03 3.61
C ASP A 109 0.52 8.32 2.77
N GLY A 110 -0.01 8.23 1.56
CA GLY A 110 -0.08 9.36 0.63
C GLY A 110 -1.03 10.47 1.08
N ALA A 111 -1.99 10.20 1.98
CA ALA A 111 -2.90 11.20 2.49
C ALA A 111 -2.25 12.10 3.56
N THR A 112 -1.44 11.52 4.43
CA THR A 112 -0.80 12.21 5.56
C THR A 112 0.68 12.47 5.36
N LEU A 113 1.29 11.86 4.35
CA LEU A 113 2.73 11.84 4.07
C LEU A 113 3.57 11.22 5.20
N ARG A 114 2.92 10.49 6.11
CA ARG A 114 3.64 9.72 7.13
C ARG A 114 4.26 8.50 6.51
N ALA A 115 5.45 8.15 6.96
CA ALA A 115 6.17 6.97 6.49
C ALA A 115 6.72 6.15 7.66
N GLY A 116 6.94 4.87 7.42
CA GLY A 116 7.62 3.97 8.33
C GLY A 116 8.50 2.99 7.57
N ALA A 117 9.64 2.65 8.16
CA ALA A 117 10.59 1.72 7.57
C ALA A 117 11.28 0.88 8.63
N VAL A 118 11.70 -0.31 8.24
CA VAL A 118 12.61 -1.16 9.01
C VAL A 118 13.67 -1.73 8.08
N ALA A 119 14.86 -1.98 8.59
CA ALA A 119 15.94 -2.62 7.86
C ALA A 119 16.78 -3.53 8.75
N GLY A 120 17.35 -4.58 8.13
CA GLY A 120 18.24 -5.53 8.79
C GLY A 120 17.56 -6.27 9.94
N VAL A 121 16.28 -6.61 9.82
CA VAL A 121 15.56 -7.42 10.81
C VAL A 121 15.63 -8.91 10.44
N HIS A 122 15.78 -9.79 11.43
CA HIS A 122 16.00 -11.23 11.24
C HIS A 122 14.85 -12.10 11.75
N THR A 123 14.18 -11.65 12.82
CA THR A 123 13.18 -12.46 13.55
C THR A 123 11.75 -12.10 13.22
N ILE A 124 11.54 -11.11 12.37
CA ILE A 124 10.23 -10.57 12.01
C ILE A 124 9.70 -11.30 10.79
N LYS A 125 8.56 -11.98 10.94
CA LYS A 125 7.93 -12.73 9.84
C LYS A 125 7.47 -11.84 8.69
N ASN A 126 6.82 -10.71 9.00
CA ASN A 126 6.28 -9.78 8.03
C ASN A 126 6.80 -8.37 8.30
N PRO A 127 7.95 -7.99 7.76
CA PRO A 127 8.57 -6.69 8.02
C PRO A 127 7.70 -5.50 7.60
N ILE A 128 6.80 -5.65 6.64
CA ILE A 128 5.86 -4.58 6.26
C ILE A 128 4.93 -4.18 7.42
N LEU A 129 4.52 -5.14 8.25
CA LEU A 129 3.68 -4.85 9.42
C LEU A 129 4.47 -4.12 10.50
N LEU A 130 5.74 -4.45 10.68
CA LEU A 130 6.61 -3.73 11.59
C LEU A 130 6.92 -2.31 11.10
N ALA A 131 7.19 -2.13 9.79
CA ALA A 131 7.34 -0.81 9.19
C ALA A 131 6.09 0.06 9.43
N ARG A 132 4.90 -0.52 9.30
CA ARG A 132 3.64 0.15 9.62
C ARG A 132 3.56 0.52 11.12
N ALA A 133 3.92 -0.39 12.01
CA ALA A 133 3.94 -0.11 13.44
C ALA A 133 4.91 1.04 13.81
N VAL A 134 6.07 1.10 13.15
CA VAL A 134 7.01 2.23 13.30
C VAL A 134 6.33 3.54 12.92
N MET A 135 5.63 3.60 11.79
CA MET A 135 4.90 4.79 11.35
C MET A 135 3.76 5.19 12.31
N GLU A 136 3.00 4.21 12.81
CA GLU A 136 1.78 4.46 13.57
C GLU A 136 2.04 4.70 15.06
N HIS A 137 3.05 4.05 15.64
CA HIS A 137 3.25 3.94 17.08
C HIS A 137 4.61 4.44 17.58
N SER A 138 5.41 5.08 16.72
CA SER A 138 6.68 5.67 17.12
C SER A 138 6.87 7.09 16.59
N PRO A 139 7.77 7.88 17.16
CA PRO A 139 8.17 9.18 16.61
C PRO A 139 9.16 9.05 15.45
N HIS A 140 9.61 7.84 15.14
CA HIS A 140 10.64 7.58 14.14
C HIS A 140 10.02 7.26 12.79
N VAL A 141 10.74 7.59 11.72
CA VAL A 141 10.41 7.15 10.35
C VAL A 141 11.05 5.80 10.05
N MET A 142 12.16 5.47 10.70
CA MET A 142 12.90 4.23 10.44
C MET A 142 13.52 3.68 11.73
N MET A 143 13.47 2.35 11.85
CA MET A 143 14.19 1.59 12.87
C MET A 143 15.00 0.46 12.21
N ILE A 144 16.12 0.04 12.82
CA ILE A 144 17.00 -0.98 12.24
C ILE A 144 17.37 -2.08 13.23
N GLY A 145 17.65 -3.26 12.70
CA GLY A 145 18.25 -4.39 13.41
C GLY A 145 17.53 -4.72 14.72
N GLN A 146 18.32 -5.07 15.75
CA GLN A 146 17.81 -5.46 17.06
C GLN A 146 16.90 -4.39 17.70
N GLY A 147 17.16 -3.10 17.46
CA GLY A 147 16.32 -2.03 17.99
C GLY A 147 14.90 -2.08 17.40
N ALA A 148 14.77 -2.39 16.11
CA ALA A 148 13.48 -2.59 15.47
C ALA A 148 12.76 -3.85 15.97
N GLU A 149 13.50 -4.94 16.17
CA GLU A 149 12.95 -6.19 16.71
C GLU A 149 12.48 -6.09 18.15
N MET A 150 13.18 -5.31 18.99
CA MET A 150 12.73 -5.03 20.36
C MET A 150 11.50 -4.14 20.45
N PHE A 151 11.27 -3.32 19.41
CA PHE A 151 10.06 -2.49 19.31
C PHE A 151 8.83 -3.33 18.87
N ALA A 152 9.02 -4.40 18.10
CA ALA A 152 7.95 -5.27 17.61
C ALA A 152 7.27 -6.03 18.74
#